data_958e47f12e0ca1eaa5db4f855aa3a01b
#
_entry.id   958e47f12e0ca1eaa5db4f855aa3a01b
#
_cell.length_a   1.000
_cell.length_b   1.000
_cell.length_c   1.000
_cell.angle_alpha   90.00
_cell.angle_beta   90.00
_cell.angle_gamma   90.00
#
_symmetry.space_group_name_H-M   'P 1'
#
loop_
_entity.id
_entity.type
_entity.pdbx_description
1 polymer ?
#
loop_
_entity_poly.entity_id
_entity_poly.type
_entity_poly.pdbx_seq_one_letter_code
_entity_poly.pdbx_strand_id
1 'polypeptide(L)'
;MHGAGNDYIYVNTLKYPIESPEKLSVEWSAPHTGIGSDGLVLIGSSDKADFSMRIFNADGSEAKMCGNASRCIGKYLYEYGLTSQTAVTLDTLSGIKILKLHVEDGKVNTVTVDMGRPADMKEQPIEANGQKFTGTTVSMGNPHLVIFVEDIKDINLESIGPKLENHPLFPDRINVEFAQVLEHGKIRMRVWERGSGITQACGTGACA
;
A
#
# COMPACT_ATOMS: atom_id res chain seq x y z
N MET A 1 -13.61 3.08 -4.57
CA MET A 1 -13.61 2.28 -3.31
C MET A 1 -12.40 2.65 -2.49
N HIS A 2 -12.40 2.35 -1.18
CA HIS A 2 -11.22 2.59 -0.35
C HIS A 2 -10.90 1.37 0.51
N GLY A 3 -9.61 1.20 0.81
CA GLY A 3 -9.11 0.27 1.82
C GLY A 3 -8.38 1.05 2.90
N ALA A 4 -8.92 1.10 4.13
CA ALA A 4 -8.37 1.84 5.26
C ALA A 4 -8.14 3.35 4.97
N GLY A 5 -9.09 3.99 4.28
CA GLY A 5 -9.01 5.42 3.94
C GLY A 5 -8.25 5.75 2.66
N ASN A 6 -7.43 4.85 2.15
CA ASN A 6 -6.72 5.01 0.87
C ASN A 6 -7.69 4.68 -0.27
N ASP A 7 -8.15 5.69 -0.99
CA ASP A 7 -9.21 5.57 -1.98
C ASP A 7 -8.69 5.69 -3.41
N TYR A 8 -9.22 4.83 -4.27
CA TYR A 8 -8.89 4.78 -5.68
C TYR A 8 -10.14 4.73 -6.55
N ILE A 9 -10.01 5.21 -7.77
CA ILE A 9 -10.93 4.95 -8.86
C ILE A 9 -10.58 3.58 -9.43
N TYR A 10 -11.55 2.65 -9.48
CA TYR A 10 -11.32 1.29 -10.00
C TYR A 10 -11.99 1.14 -11.35
N VAL A 11 -11.25 0.66 -12.33
CA VAL A 11 -11.76 0.38 -13.68
C VAL A 11 -11.53 -1.09 -14.04
N ASN A 12 -12.59 -1.77 -14.40
CA ASN A 12 -12.54 -3.10 -14.98
C ASN A 12 -12.24 -2.99 -16.48
N THR A 13 -10.97 -3.20 -16.84
CA THR A 13 -10.50 -3.07 -18.23
C THR A 13 -10.92 -4.23 -19.12
N LEU A 14 -11.44 -5.33 -18.55
CA LEU A 14 -12.07 -6.40 -19.34
C LEU A 14 -13.35 -5.90 -20.01
N LYS A 15 -13.98 -4.88 -19.43
CA LYS A 15 -15.22 -4.27 -19.93
C LYS A 15 -15.03 -2.88 -20.50
N TYR A 16 -14.14 -2.10 -19.91
CA TYR A 16 -13.89 -0.71 -20.23
C TYR A 16 -12.39 -0.50 -20.49
N PRO A 17 -11.92 -0.67 -21.74
CA PRO A 17 -10.52 -0.45 -22.08
C PRO A 17 -10.10 0.99 -21.75
N ILE A 18 -8.89 1.14 -21.23
CA ILE A 18 -8.30 2.43 -20.85
C ILE A 18 -7.03 2.65 -21.66
N GLU A 19 -6.95 3.78 -22.32
CA GLU A 19 -5.74 4.29 -22.95
C GLU A 19 -5.12 5.39 -22.09
N SER A 20 -3.78 5.45 -22.04
CA SER A 20 -3.00 6.44 -21.28
C SER A 20 -3.44 6.57 -19.80
N PRO A 21 -3.42 5.46 -19.03
CA PRO A 21 -3.93 5.48 -17.64
C PRO A 21 -3.17 6.44 -16.73
N GLU A 22 -1.90 6.71 -17.00
CA GLU A 22 -1.09 7.70 -16.30
C GLU A 22 -1.68 9.12 -16.38
N LYS A 23 -2.17 9.52 -17.56
CA LYS A 23 -2.81 10.83 -17.76
C LYS A 23 -4.19 10.88 -17.12
N LEU A 24 -4.98 9.81 -17.32
CA LEU A 24 -6.32 9.72 -16.74
C LEU A 24 -6.26 9.69 -15.21
N SER A 25 -5.23 9.09 -14.61
CA SER A 25 -5.05 9.13 -13.17
C SER A 25 -4.89 10.55 -12.67
N VAL A 26 -4.07 11.38 -13.34
CA VAL A 26 -3.90 12.80 -12.97
C VAL A 26 -5.22 13.57 -13.10
N GLU A 27 -5.92 13.42 -14.22
CA GLU A 27 -7.16 14.15 -14.48
C GLU A 27 -8.27 13.75 -13.50
N TRP A 28 -8.49 12.44 -13.33
CA TRP A 28 -9.59 11.93 -12.52
C TRP A 28 -9.35 12.05 -11.03
N SER A 29 -8.09 11.98 -10.60
CA SER A 29 -7.75 12.14 -9.18
C SER A 29 -7.72 13.59 -8.72
N ALA A 30 -7.73 14.55 -9.64
CA ALA A 30 -7.68 15.97 -9.30
C ALA A 30 -8.82 16.36 -8.34
N PRO A 31 -8.52 16.97 -7.18
CA PRO A 31 -9.57 17.51 -6.29
C PRO A 31 -10.38 18.61 -6.99
N HIS A 32 -11.69 18.65 -6.76
CA HIS A 32 -12.62 19.66 -7.25
C HIS A 32 -12.87 19.71 -8.77
N THR A 33 -11.93 19.25 -9.60
CA THR A 33 -12.07 19.30 -11.08
C THR A 33 -12.18 17.92 -11.70
N GLY A 34 -11.72 16.88 -11.02
CA GLY A 34 -11.91 15.48 -11.34
C GLY A 34 -12.90 14.80 -10.38
N ILE A 35 -12.77 13.48 -10.24
CA ILE A 35 -13.53 12.68 -9.28
C ILE A 35 -12.96 12.88 -7.87
N GLY A 36 -11.65 13.05 -7.77
CA GLY A 36 -10.90 13.14 -6.53
C GLY A 36 -10.61 11.76 -5.94
N SER A 37 -9.33 11.40 -5.83
CA SER A 37 -8.89 10.12 -5.23
C SER A 37 -7.38 10.11 -5.06
N ASP A 38 -6.85 9.07 -4.42
CA ASP A 38 -5.39 8.83 -4.33
C ASP A 38 -4.79 8.31 -5.66
N GLY A 39 -5.66 7.93 -6.63
CA GLY A 39 -5.23 7.47 -7.94
C GLY A 39 -6.22 6.55 -8.64
N LEU A 40 -5.71 5.84 -9.65
CA LEU A 40 -6.45 4.95 -10.55
C LEU A 40 -5.94 3.52 -10.44
N VAL A 41 -6.85 2.55 -10.29
CA VAL A 41 -6.57 1.12 -10.29
C VAL A 41 -7.26 0.45 -11.48
N LEU A 42 -6.50 -0.26 -12.28
CA LEU A 42 -6.99 -1.06 -13.39
C LEU A 42 -7.02 -2.54 -13.00
N ILE A 43 -8.15 -3.18 -13.26
CA ILE A 43 -8.38 -4.61 -13.06
C ILE A 43 -8.48 -5.22 -14.45
N GLY A 44 -7.57 -6.14 -14.80
CA GLY A 44 -7.49 -6.73 -16.14
C GLY A 44 -7.30 -8.24 -16.12
N SER A 45 -7.12 -8.81 -17.32
CA SER A 45 -6.68 -10.19 -17.51
C SER A 45 -5.19 -10.35 -17.21
N SER A 46 -4.78 -11.58 -16.93
CA SER A 46 -3.38 -11.98 -16.84
C SER A 46 -3.19 -13.34 -17.48
N ASP A 47 -2.01 -13.57 -18.06
CA ASP A 47 -1.60 -14.90 -18.54
C ASP A 47 -0.93 -15.74 -17.44
N LYS A 48 -0.72 -15.15 -16.25
CA LYS A 48 0.03 -15.73 -15.12
C LYS A 48 -0.80 -15.92 -13.86
N ALA A 49 -1.93 -15.24 -13.77
CA ALA A 49 -2.82 -15.24 -12.60
C ALA A 49 -4.28 -15.13 -13.06
N ASP A 50 -5.22 -15.24 -12.12
CA ASP A 50 -6.65 -15.12 -12.43
C ASP A 50 -7.00 -13.73 -12.95
N PHE A 51 -6.36 -12.70 -12.38
CA PHE A 51 -6.53 -11.29 -12.78
C PHE A 51 -5.22 -10.52 -12.66
N SER A 52 -5.17 -9.32 -13.24
CA SER A 52 -4.06 -8.38 -13.10
C SER A 52 -4.49 -7.09 -12.41
N MET A 53 -3.53 -6.42 -11.79
CA MET A 53 -3.67 -5.10 -11.20
C MET A 53 -2.57 -4.17 -11.70
N ARG A 54 -2.97 -3.00 -12.18
CA ARG A 54 -2.07 -1.85 -12.37
C ARG A 54 -2.58 -0.68 -11.54
N ILE A 55 -1.68 0.08 -10.95
CA ILE A 55 -2.01 1.22 -10.09
C ILE A 55 -1.24 2.45 -10.54
N PHE A 56 -1.95 3.54 -10.68
CA PHE A 56 -1.39 4.85 -10.98
C PHE A 56 -1.76 5.81 -9.86
N ASN A 57 -0.76 6.43 -9.25
CA ASN A 57 -0.96 7.45 -8.23
C ASN A 57 -1.60 8.71 -8.84
N ALA A 58 -2.08 9.63 -8.00
CA ALA A 58 -2.68 10.89 -8.46
C ALA A 58 -1.73 11.78 -9.28
N ASP A 59 -0.41 11.59 -9.18
CA ASP A 59 0.61 12.25 -10.01
C ASP A 59 0.89 11.54 -11.35
N GLY A 60 0.20 10.42 -11.63
CA GLY A 60 0.37 9.60 -12.83
C GLY A 60 1.49 8.56 -12.73
N SER A 61 2.27 8.53 -11.66
CA SER A 61 3.30 7.52 -11.47
C SER A 61 2.71 6.13 -11.22
N GLU A 62 3.30 5.09 -11.80
CA GLU A 62 2.82 3.72 -11.60
C GLU A 62 3.44 3.09 -10.34
N ALA A 63 2.61 2.61 -9.44
CA ALA A 63 3.02 1.89 -8.25
C ALA A 63 3.10 0.38 -8.50
N LYS A 64 4.08 -0.29 -7.88
CA LYS A 64 4.29 -1.72 -8.08
C LYS A 64 3.21 -2.60 -7.45
N MET A 65 2.65 -2.17 -6.33
CA MET A 65 1.65 -2.90 -5.56
C MET A 65 1.02 -2.02 -4.48
N CYS A 66 -0.25 -2.28 -4.15
CA CYS A 66 -0.93 -1.69 -3.00
C CYS A 66 -1.84 -2.73 -2.32
N GLY A 67 -1.54 -3.06 -1.06
CA GLY A 67 -2.33 -4.02 -0.28
C GLY A 67 -3.77 -3.55 -0.04
N ASN A 68 -4.00 -2.24 0.11
CA ASN A 68 -5.33 -1.66 0.25
C ASN A 68 -6.16 -1.88 -1.03
N ALA A 69 -5.58 -1.58 -2.19
CA ALA A 69 -6.23 -1.78 -3.48
C ALA A 69 -6.52 -3.26 -3.76
N SER A 70 -5.58 -4.15 -3.43
CA SER A 70 -5.76 -5.61 -3.62
C SER A 70 -6.98 -6.14 -2.87
N ARG A 71 -7.22 -5.66 -1.63
CA ARG A 71 -8.42 -6.06 -0.87
C ARG A 71 -9.71 -5.58 -1.54
N CYS A 72 -9.71 -4.34 -2.03
CA CYS A 72 -10.84 -3.79 -2.79
C CYS A 72 -11.09 -4.59 -4.08
N ILE A 73 -10.04 -4.97 -4.81
CA ILE A 73 -10.14 -5.82 -6.01
C ILE A 73 -10.77 -7.17 -5.65
N GLY A 74 -10.27 -7.87 -4.63
CA GLY A 74 -10.83 -9.15 -4.21
C GLY A 74 -12.32 -9.07 -3.93
N LYS A 75 -12.76 -8.05 -3.19
CA LYS A 75 -14.17 -7.78 -2.94
C LYS A 75 -14.96 -7.51 -4.23
N TYR A 76 -14.43 -6.66 -5.11
CA TYR A 76 -15.07 -6.33 -6.38
C TYR A 76 -15.24 -7.58 -7.27
N LEU A 77 -14.19 -8.37 -7.44
CA LEU A 77 -14.22 -9.56 -8.29
C LEU A 77 -15.31 -10.54 -7.89
N TYR A 78 -15.45 -10.79 -6.59
CA TYR A 78 -16.45 -11.73 -6.07
C TYR A 78 -17.86 -11.13 -6.13
N GLU A 79 -18.08 -9.94 -5.61
CA GLU A 79 -19.41 -9.35 -5.49
C GLU A 79 -20.03 -8.92 -6.83
N TYR A 80 -19.19 -8.68 -7.84
CA TYR A 80 -19.66 -8.39 -9.21
C TYR A 80 -19.67 -9.63 -10.12
N GLY A 81 -19.45 -10.82 -9.56
CA GLY A 81 -19.61 -12.09 -10.27
C GLY A 81 -18.53 -12.38 -11.32
N LEU A 82 -17.36 -11.74 -11.23
CA LEU A 82 -16.23 -12.07 -12.11
C LEU A 82 -15.53 -13.35 -11.67
N THR A 83 -15.69 -13.75 -10.42
CA THR A 83 -15.25 -15.05 -9.90
C THR A 83 -16.20 -15.54 -8.81
N SER A 84 -16.30 -16.86 -8.65
CA SER A 84 -16.95 -17.51 -7.50
C SER A 84 -15.92 -18.10 -6.52
N GLN A 85 -14.63 -17.97 -6.83
CA GLN A 85 -13.56 -18.51 -6.00
C GLN A 85 -13.30 -17.61 -4.79
N THR A 86 -12.99 -18.21 -3.65
CA THR A 86 -12.59 -17.51 -2.42
C THR A 86 -11.07 -17.40 -2.25
N ALA A 87 -10.30 -18.00 -3.15
CA ALA A 87 -8.87 -17.80 -3.30
C ALA A 87 -8.61 -17.32 -4.73
N VAL A 88 -8.03 -16.13 -4.88
CA VAL A 88 -7.81 -15.48 -6.17
C VAL A 88 -6.35 -15.05 -6.27
N THR A 89 -5.73 -15.29 -7.41
CA THR A 89 -4.38 -14.82 -7.72
C THR A 89 -4.44 -13.50 -8.49
N LEU A 90 -3.57 -12.56 -8.11
CA LEU A 90 -3.50 -11.22 -8.67
C LEU A 90 -2.08 -10.93 -9.17
N ASP A 91 -1.92 -10.76 -10.48
CA ASP A 91 -0.66 -10.38 -11.10
C ASP A 91 -0.41 -8.88 -10.88
N THR A 92 0.73 -8.55 -10.29
CA THR A 92 1.16 -7.18 -9.99
C THR A 92 2.61 -6.96 -10.42
N LEU A 93 3.05 -5.71 -10.53
CA LEU A 93 4.45 -5.40 -10.83
C LEU A 93 5.44 -5.88 -9.74
N SER A 94 4.94 -6.24 -8.54
CA SER A 94 5.75 -6.86 -7.48
C SER A 94 5.54 -8.38 -7.38
N GLY A 95 5.08 -9.01 -8.46
CA GLY A 95 4.80 -10.44 -8.54
C GLY A 95 3.36 -10.82 -8.21
N ILE A 96 3.07 -12.11 -8.28
CA ILE A 96 1.73 -12.65 -8.03
C ILE A 96 1.42 -12.59 -6.55
N LYS A 97 0.25 -12.07 -6.21
CA LYS A 97 -0.31 -12.02 -4.85
C LYS A 97 -1.49 -12.97 -4.74
N ILE A 98 -1.60 -13.63 -3.61
CA ILE A 98 -2.73 -14.52 -3.30
C ILE A 98 -3.68 -13.76 -2.40
N LEU A 99 -4.93 -13.66 -2.83
CA LEU A 99 -6.03 -13.06 -2.07
C LEU A 99 -6.92 -14.18 -1.53
N LYS A 100 -7.11 -14.23 -0.22
CA LYS A 100 -8.11 -15.08 0.41
C LYS A 100 -9.31 -14.24 0.82
N LEU A 101 -10.44 -14.48 0.19
CA LEU A 101 -11.69 -13.76 0.42
C LEU A 101 -12.48 -14.44 1.54
N HIS A 102 -12.82 -13.70 2.57
CA HIS A 102 -13.66 -14.18 3.66
C HIS A 102 -15.10 -13.76 3.37
N VAL A 103 -15.87 -14.74 2.89
CA VAL A 103 -17.24 -14.54 2.42
C VAL A 103 -18.23 -15.00 3.47
N GLU A 104 -19.23 -14.18 3.73
CA GLU A 104 -20.37 -14.45 4.60
C GLU A 104 -21.63 -13.89 3.95
N ASP A 105 -22.68 -14.67 3.86
CA ASP A 105 -23.96 -14.32 3.22
C ASP A 105 -23.80 -13.73 1.79
N GLY A 106 -22.86 -14.28 1.01
CA GLY A 106 -22.59 -13.85 -0.36
C GLY A 106 -21.84 -12.54 -0.48
N LYS A 107 -21.33 -11.97 0.62
CA LYS A 107 -20.56 -10.74 0.65
C LYS A 107 -19.14 -10.97 1.18
N VAL A 108 -18.19 -10.27 0.65
CA VAL A 108 -16.81 -10.29 1.13
C VAL A 108 -16.67 -9.30 2.29
N ASN A 109 -16.51 -9.83 3.50
CA ASN A 109 -16.34 -9.02 4.70
C ASN A 109 -14.90 -8.55 4.88
N THR A 110 -13.93 -9.46 4.68
CA THR A 110 -12.50 -9.15 4.75
C THR A 110 -11.74 -9.91 3.67
N VAL A 111 -10.52 -9.43 3.37
CA VAL A 111 -9.60 -10.07 2.43
C VAL A 111 -8.22 -10.18 3.08
N THR A 112 -7.70 -11.39 3.15
CA THR A 112 -6.28 -11.61 3.48
C THR A 112 -5.47 -11.55 2.20
N VAL A 113 -4.40 -10.77 2.21
CA VAL A 113 -3.44 -10.64 1.09
C VAL A 113 -2.12 -11.25 1.53
N ASP A 114 -1.61 -12.22 0.78
CA ASP A 114 -0.24 -12.71 0.97
C ASP A 114 0.72 -11.67 0.37
N MET A 115 1.40 -10.95 1.25
CA MET A 115 2.34 -9.90 0.86
C MET A 115 3.73 -10.45 0.50
N GLY A 116 3.97 -11.74 0.69
CA GLY A 116 5.26 -12.37 0.53
C GLY A 116 6.12 -12.31 1.79
N ARG A 117 7.40 -12.61 1.64
CA ARG A 117 8.37 -12.62 2.76
C ARG A 117 9.14 -11.32 2.81
N PRO A 118 9.43 -10.80 4.02
CA PRO A 118 10.37 -9.71 4.19
C PRO A 118 11.77 -10.12 3.72
N ALA A 119 12.51 -9.18 3.13
CA ALA A 119 13.88 -9.36 2.66
C ALA A 119 14.76 -8.19 3.10
N ASP A 120 16.07 -8.33 2.94
CA ASP A 120 17.08 -7.29 3.14
C ASP A 120 16.98 -6.60 4.51
N MET A 121 16.65 -7.37 5.55
CA MET A 121 16.54 -6.85 6.91
C MET A 121 17.92 -6.46 7.46
N LYS A 122 18.04 -5.20 7.88
CA LYS A 122 19.26 -4.68 8.47
C LYS A 122 18.95 -3.66 9.54
N GLU A 123 19.40 -3.91 10.76
CA GLU A 123 19.38 -2.92 11.84
C GLU A 123 20.53 -1.93 11.67
N GLN A 124 20.27 -0.65 11.86
CA GLN A 124 21.26 0.42 11.77
C GLN A 124 20.90 1.65 12.57
N PRO A 125 21.91 2.38 13.09
CA PRO A 125 21.66 3.68 13.69
C PRO A 125 21.33 4.71 12.59
N ILE A 126 20.41 5.60 12.90
CA ILE A 126 20.05 6.71 12.02
C ILE A 126 19.83 7.98 12.85
N GLU A 127 20.26 9.11 12.35
CA GLU A 127 20.10 10.39 13.01
C GLU A 127 19.31 11.36 12.14
N ALA A 128 18.26 11.93 12.70
CA ALA A 128 17.47 12.98 12.01
C ALA A 128 16.99 14.02 13.04
N ASN A 129 17.05 15.29 12.70
CA ASN A 129 16.70 16.41 13.60
C ASN A 129 17.48 16.42 14.94
N GLY A 130 18.72 15.94 14.96
CA GLY A 130 19.48 15.80 16.20
C GLY A 130 19.00 14.69 17.13
N GLN A 131 18.04 13.88 16.69
CA GLN A 131 17.57 12.70 17.40
C GLN A 131 18.19 11.44 16.80
N LYS A 132 18.62 10.54 17.67
CA LYS A 132 19.22 9.26 17.28
C LYS A 132 18.18 8.15 17.46
N PHE A 133 18.06 7.32 16.45
CA PHE A 133 17.18 6.15 16.43
C PHE A 133 17.98 4.91 16.08
N THR A 134 17.48 3.76 16.51
CA THR A 134 17.85 2.48 15.94
C THR A 134 16.66 2.01 15.10
N GLY A 135 16.86 1.85 13.81
CA GLY A 135 15.82 1.41 12.89
C GLY A 135 16.22 0.16 12.13
N THR A 136 15.25 -0.65 11.79
CA THR A 136 15.44 -1.82 10.93
C THR A 136 14.92 -1.50 9.54
N THR A 137 15.79 -1.59 8.54
CA THR A 137 15.36 -1.55 7.14
C THR A 137 14.83 -2.91 6.72
N VAL A 138 13.73 -2.92 5.96
CA VAL A 138 13.06 -4.14 5.49
C VAL A 138 12.54 -3.89 4.09
N SER A 139 12.66 -4.86 3.20
CA SER A 139 12.01 -4.85 1.89
C SER A 139 10.78 -5.75 1.89
N MET A 140 9.62 -5.17 1.58
CA MET A 140 8.39 -5.89 1.25
C MET A 140 8.06 -5.81 -0.25
N GLY A 141 9.13 -5.66 -1.10
CA GLY A 141 9.05 -5.29 -2.50
C GLY A 141 9.15 -3.77 -2.72
N ASN A 142 9.00 -3.00 -1.65
CA ASN A 142 9.33 -1.59 -1.49
C ASN A 142 10.08 -1.41 -0.16
N PRO A 143 10.93 -0.37 -0.02
CA PRO A 143 11.77 -0.20 1.16
C PRO A 143 11.00 0.41 2.34
N HIS A 144 11.23 -0.12 3.53
CA HIS A 144 10.69 0.32 4.81
C HIS A 144 11.79 0.53 5.84
N LEU A 145 11.64 1.54 6.69
CA LEU A 145 12.42 1.79 7.90
C LEU A 145 11.49 1.70 9.11
N VAL A 146 11.61 0.63 9.87
CA VAL A 146 10.81 0.42 11.08
C VAL A 146 11.60 0.85 12.30
N ILE A 147 11.03 1.76 13.09
CA ILE A 147 11.61 2.30 14.31
C ILE A 147 10.66 2.02 15.47
N PHE A 148 11.11 1.18 16.42
CA PHE A 148 10.36 0.93 17.63
C PHE A 148 10.58 2.05 18.65
N VAL A 149 9.48 2.53 19.25
CA VAL A 149 9.48 3.62 20.24
C VAL A 149 8.64 3.25 21.45
N GLU A 150 8.92 3.88 22.60
CA GLU A 150 8.16 3.65 23.83
C GLU A 150 6.75 4.24 23.75
N ASP A 151 6.62 5.51 23.34
CA ASP A 151 5.32 6.12 23.05
C ASP A 151 5.33 6.81 21.68
N ILE A 152 4.43 6.39 20.84
CA ILE A 152 4.26 6.92 19.49
C ILE A 152 3.73 8.36 19.47
N LYS A 153 3.14 8.81 20.57
CA LYS A 153 2.61 10.18 20.69
C LYS A 153 3.73 11.23 20.79
N ASP A 154 4.91 10.81 21.28
CA ASP A 154 6.08 11.68 21.41
C ASP A 154 6.75 11.98 20.06
N ILE A 155 6.30 11.30 19.00
CA ILE A 155 6.87 11.43 17.65
C ILE A 155 6.11 12.49 16.86
N ASN A 156 6.78 13.60 16.58
CA ASN A 156 6.31 14.59 15.60
C ASN A 156 6.64 14.10 14.18
N LEU A 157 5.74 13.26 13.64
CA LEU A 157 5.94 12.59 12.37
C LEU A 157 6.03 13.57 11.19
N GLU A 158 5.31 14.69 11.23
CA GLU A 158 5.36 15.74 10.20
C GLU A 158 6.74 16.39 10.10
N SER A 159 7.43 16.50 11.24
CA SER A 159 8.78 17.10 11.31
C SER A 159 9.88 16.09 10.95
N ILE A 160 9.76 14.84 11.44
CA ILE A 160 10.83 13.84 11.33
C ILE A 160 10.71 12.98 10.06
N GLY A 161 9.48 12.70 9.63
CA GLY A 161 9.17 11.81 8.50
C GLY A 161 9.89 12.20 7.21
N PRO A 162 9.77 13.46 6.74
CA PRO A 162 10.44 13.91 5.51
C PRO A 162 11.96 13.76 5.56
N LYS A 163 12.57 13.92 6.73
CA LYS A 163 14.02 13.84 6.90
C LYS A 163 14.52 12.40 6.91
N LEU A 164 13.74 11.49 7.48
CA LEU A 164 14.04 10.06 7.42
C LEU A 164 13.77 9.50 6.02
N GLU A 165 12.66 9.88 5.39
CA GLU A 165 12.35 9.49 4.01
C GLU A 165 13.50 9.82 3.05
N ASN A 166 14.04 11.05 3.16
CA ASN A 166 15.08 11.58 2.27
C ASN A 166 16.50 11.47 2.89
N HIS A 167 16.68 10.63 3.90
CA HIS A 167 17.98 10.49 4.55
C HIS A 167 19.04 9.95 3.57
N PRO A 168 20.31 10.45 3.61
CA PRO A 168 21.37 10.06 2.68
C PRO A 168 21.66 8.55 2.60
N LEU A 169 21.31 7.78 3.63
CA LEU A 169 21.37 6.31 3.61
C LEU A 169 20.37 5.67 2.64
N PHE A 170 19.36 6.40 2.18
CA PHE A 170 18.28 5.91 1.35
C PHE A 170 18.17 6.72 0.04
N PRO A 171 19.05 6.46 -0.96
CA PRO A 171 19.07 7.25 -2.21
C PRO A 171 17.74 7.17 -2.98
N ASP A 172 17.01 6.05 -2.87
CA ASP A 172 15.71 5.85 -3.51
C ASP A 172 14.54 6.24 -2.59
N ARG A 173 14.82 6.94 -1.48
CA ARG A 173 13.88 7.25 -0.40
C ARG A 173 13.29 5.98 0.24
N ILE A 174 12.59 6.14 1.37
CA ILE A 174 12.08 5.02 2.16
C ILE A 174 10.74 5.37 2.82
N ASN A 175 9.86 4.37 3.01
CA ASN A 175 8.72 4.49 3.91
C ASN A 175 9.21 4.39 5.36
N VAL A 176 8.64 5.17 6.26
CA VAL A 176 9.09 5.22 7.66
C VAL A 176 7.94 4.87 8.58
N GLU A 177 8.10 3.81 9.33
CA GLU A 177 7.15 3.33 10.32
C GLU A 177 7.68 3.56 11.73
N PHE A 178 6.92 4.29 12.56
CA PHE A 178 7.12 4.30 14.00
C PHE A 178 6.15 3.33 14.64
N ALA A 179 6.68 2.37 15.40
CA ALA A 179 5.92 1.28 16.00
C ALA A 179 6.06 1.27 17.52
N GLN A 180 4.95 1.21 18.21
CA GLN A 180 4.86 1.04 19.67
C GLN A 180 4.29 -0.33 19.97
N VAL A 181 5.04 -1.16 20.68
CA VAL A 181 4.53 -2.44 21.17
C VAL A 181 3.59 -2.20 22.35
N LEU A 182 2.37 -2.69 22.22
CA LEU A 182 1.37 -2.67 23.28
C LEU A 182 1.27 -4.04 23.93
N GLU A 183 0.50 -4.15 25.02
CA GLU A 183 0.22 -5.44 25.65
C GLU A 183 -0.45 -6.44 24.68
N HIS A 184 -0.25 -7.74 24.96
CA HIS A 184 -0.89 -8.84 24.24
C HIS A 184 -0.58 -8.93 22.73
N GLY A 185 0.65 -8.57 22.31
CA GLY A 185 1.10 -8.72 20.92
C GLY A 185 0.45 -7.73 19.95
N LYS A 186 -0.09 -6.64 20.45
CA LYS A 186 -0.62 -5.55 19.63
C LYS A 186 0.47 -4.51 19.37
N ILE A 187 0.51 -3.98 18.16
CA ILE A 187 1.39 -2.88 17.76
C ILE A 187 0.52 -1.70 17.35
N ARG A 188 0.86 -0.52 17.87
CA ARG A 188 0.35 0.74 17.33
C ARG A 188 1.39 1.31 16.40
N MET A 189 1.00 1.67 15.18
CA MET A 189 1.90 2.17 14.17
C MET A 189 1.41 3.50 13.60
N ARG A 190 2.36 4.38 13.27
CA ARG A 190 2.15 5.55 12.42
C ARG A 190 3.17 5.50 11.29
N VAL A 191 2.76 5.91 10.11
CA VAL A 191 3.59 5.82 8.90
C VAL A 191 3.73 7.17 8.22
N TRP A 192 4.92 7.40 7.70
CA TRP A 192 5.22 8.40 6.68
C TRP A 192 5.56 7.65 5.39
N GLU A 193 4.62 7.61 4.45
CA GLU A 193 4.83 6.91 3.19
C GLU A 193 5.66 7.74 2.21
N ARG A 194 6.54 7.07 1.53
CA ARG A 194 7.42 7.62 0.50
C ARG A 194 6.62 8.33 -0.59
N GLY A 195 6.78 9.65 -0.70
CA GLY A 195 6.10 10.49 -1.68
C GLY A 195 4.66 10.86 -1.35
N SER A 196 4.07 10.30 -0.28
CA SER A 196 2.67 10.55 0.09
C SER A 196 2.52 11.19 1.48
N GLY A 197 3.56 11.12 2.31
CA GLY A 197 3.51 11.66 3.67
C GLY A 197 2.70 10.80 4.64
N ILE A 198 1.99 11.43 5.58
CA ILE A 198 1.18 10.71 6.57
C ILE A 198 -0.05 10.10 5.90
N THR A 199 -0.19 8.79 6.02
CA THR A 199 -1.35 8.03 5.57
C THR A 199 -2.01 7.30 6.74
N GLN A 200 -3.27 6.89 6.57
CA GLN A 200 -4.03 6.22 7.62
C GLN A 200 -3.62 4.75 7.79
N ALA A 201 -3.08 4.13 6.77
CA ALA A 201 -2.61 2.74 6.81
C ALA A 201 -1.68 2.42 5.65
N CYS A 202 -0.57 1.76 5.95
CA CYS A 202 0.35 1.17 4.99
C CYS A 202 0.36 -0.35 5.14
N GLY A 203 -0.13 -1.07 4.13
CA GLY A 203 -0.21 -2.54 4.17
C GLY A 203 1.16 -3.22 4.16
N THR A 204 2.11 -2.72 3.37
CA THR A 204 3.49 -3.22 3.35
C THR A 204 4.24 -2.86 4.63
N GLY A 205 4.06 -1.65 5.16
CA GLY A 205 4.65 -1.24 6.43
C GLY A 205 4.15 -2.03 7.63
N ALA A 206 2.89 -2.50 7.60
CA ALA A 206 2.36 -3.39 8.64
C ALA A 206 2.92 -4.83 8.57
N CYS A 207 3.56 -5.21 7.46
CA CYS A 207 4.19 -6.51 7.25
C CYS A 207 5.72 -6.46 7.43
N ALA A 208 6.29 -5.26 7.40
CA ALA A 208 7.71 -5.01 7.60
C ALA A 208 8.10 -5.15 9.07
#